data_ad69c6525998a5f203ed6df29a22129e
#
_entry.id   ad69c6525998a5f203ed6df29a22129e
#
_cell.length_a   1.000
_cell.length_b   1.000
_cell.length_c   1.000
_cell.angle_alpha   90.00
_cell.angle_beta   90.00
_cell.angle_gamma   90.00
#
_symmetry.space_group_name_H-M   'P 1'
#
loop_
_entity.id
_entity.type
_entity.pdbx_description
1 polymer ?
#
loop_
_entity_poly.entity_id
_entity_poly.type
_entity_poly.pdbx_seq_one_letter_code
_entity_poly.pdbx_strand_id
1 'polypeptide(L)'
;VTPSETSKYEKRGIAVKVPQWIPENCIGCNKCALVCPHAAIRPFLLNAEEEAAKPAAFVTKEAKGKGFEGLTFRMQVDPLDCQGCGACANVCPAKEKALVMELLDTQMPEQENWEHALTLSTKTNPMDKFTVRGSQFERPLYEFSGACAGCGEAPYMKLMSQLFGDRMFVTSATGCAYVVGSSTPSFPYVANEKGHGPANSNSLFEDNAEYALGMKLSIDQMRRQMAAHAEAVVASTSDAALKSALEAWLAEGDNGDKTRALSEAVVAALNATAETSDDIAFLKANKDALPKKSVWMYGGDGWAYDIGFGGLDHVLASGADVNVLVVDTEVYSNTGGQASKATQLGAVAQFANGGKRTGKKDLGAIAMTYGNVYVAQVAMGANEQHLITALKEAEAHHGPSILIAYAPCINHGISKGMSQAQLEEKLASECGYWPLWRYVPELKAEGKNPFILTSKEPNGQLLDFMMGETLSLIHISEPTRPISIS
;
A
#
# COMPACT_ATOMS: atom_id res chain seq x y z
N VAL A 1 -8.61 21.49 -8.88
CA VAL A 1 -7.67 20.39 -8.71
C VAL A 1 -6.59 20.86 -7.75
N THR A 2 -6.37 20.15 -6.65
CA THR A 2 -5.30 20.46 -5.69
C THR A 2 -3.98 19.93 -6.25
N PRO A 3 -2.88 20.69 -6.18
CA PRO A 3 -1.57 20.20 -6.59
C PRO A 3 -1.15 18.95 -5.78
N SER A 4 -0.57 17.96 -6.45
CA SER A 4 0.07 16.82 -5.79
C SER A 4 1.40 17.19 -5.15
N GLU A 5 1.99 16.32 -4.35
CA GLU A 5 3.32 16.45 -3.73
C GLU A 5 3.49 17.62 -2.75
N THR A 6 2.42 18.21 -2.26
CA THR A 6 2.53 19.40 -1.39
C THR A 6 3.00 19.07 0.02
N SER A 7 2.86 17.82 0.48
CA SER A 7 3.33 17.37 1.80
C SER A 7 4.85 17.50 1.99
N LYS A 8 5.64 17.42 0.91
CA LYS A 8 7.11 17.56 0.97
C LYS A 8 7.61 18.94 1.44
N TYR A 9 6.74 19.97 1.39
CA TYR A 9 7.08 21.32 1.81
C TYR A 9 6.80 21.60 3.29
N GLU A 10 6.14 20.68 3.99
CA GLU A 10 5.75 20.92 5.38
C GLU A 10 6.93 20.90 6.35
N LYS A 11 7.90 20.01 6.16
CA LYS A 11 9.14 19.95 6.96
C LYS A 11 8.90 20.23 8.44
N ARG A 12 8.00 19.45 9.07
CA ARG A 12 7.44 19.74 10.39
C ARG A 12 8.46 19.71 11.52
N GLY A 13 9.50 18.86 11.42
CA GLY A 13 10.56 18.75 12.40
C GLY A 13 10.07 18.40 13.81
N ILE A 14 9.00 17.60 13.93
CA ILE A 14 8.31 17.35 15.21
C ILE A 14 8.92 16.22 16.03
N ALA A 15 9.82 15.43 15.45
CA ALA A 15 10.43 14.30 16.12
C ALA A 15 11.44 14.76 17.16
N VAL A 16 11.39 14.20 18.37
CA VAL A 16 12.44 14.39 19.39
C VAL A 16 13.69 13.60 19.01
N LYS A 17 13.51 12.40 18.46
CA LYS A 17 14.57 11.52 17.98
C LYS A 17 14.24 10.99 16.60
N VAL A 18 15.26 10.89 15.75
CA VAL A 18 15.17 10.31 14.40
C VAL A 18 16.20 9.20 14.23
N PRO A 19 16.02 8.25 13.31
CA PRO A 19 16.97 7.16 13.14
C PRO A 19 18.25 7.64 12.47
N GLN A 20 19.39 7.42 13.10
CA GLN A 20 20.72 7.48 12.50
C GLN A 20 21.03 6.15 11.83
N TRP A 21 21.51 6.19 10.58
CA TRP A 21 21.93 4.99 9.86
C TRP A 21 23.39 4.67 10.14
N ILE A 22 23.67 3.41 10.48
CA ILE A 22 25.00 2.86 10.73
C ILE A 22 25.36 1.91 9.57
N PRO A 23 26.15 2.36 8.58
CA PRO A 23 26.42 1.59 7.36
C PRO A 23 27.03 0.20 7.61
N GLU A 24 27.93 0.10 8.59
CA GLU A 24 28.67 -1.13 8.91
C GLU A 24 27.72 -2.27 9.34
N ASN A 25 26.69 -1.93 10.08
CA ASN A 25 25.72 -2.87 10.60
C ASN A 25 24.59 -3.20 9.59
N CYS A 26 24.44 -2.37 8.55
CA CYS A 26 23.34 -2.49 7.63
C CYS A 26 23.54 -3.65 6.65
N ILE A 27 22.58 -4.57 6.59
CA ILE A 27 22.56 -5.71 5.66
C ILE A 27 21.83 -5.43 4.35
N GLY A 28 21.27 -4.23 4.16
CA GLY A 28 20.57 -3.80 2.94
C GLY A 28 19.26 -4.55 2.67
N CYS A 29 18.53 -4.97 3.69
CA CYS A 29 17.27 -5.72 3.55
C CYS A 29 16.04 -4.82 3.25
N ASN A 30 16.14 -3.52 3.43
CA ASN A 30 15.12 -2.49 3.21
C ASN A 30 13.83 -2.61 4.09
N LYS A 31 13.80 -3.48 5.11
CA LYS A 31 12.62 -3.61 5.99
C LYS A 31 12.27 -2.30 6.70
N CYS A 32 13.25 -1.50 7.06
CA CYS A 32 13.04 -0.19 7.68
C CYS A 32 12.29 0.79 6.76
N ALA A 33 12.58 0.77 5.45
CA ALA A 33 11.87 1.56 4.47
C ALA A 33 10.45 1.02 4.26
N LEU A 34 10.28 -0.31 4.21
CA LEU A 34 8.96 -0.94 4.04
C LEU A 34 7.96 -0.52 5.11
N VAL A 35 8.36 -0.53 6.38
CA VAL A 35 7.46 -0.26 7.51
C VAL A 35 7.28 1.22 7.83
N CYS A 36 8.01 2.11 7.17
CA CYS A 36 7.90 3.54 7.45
C CYS A 36 6.56 4.10 6.97
N PRO A 37 5.70 4.63 7.88
CA PRO A 37 4.38 5.16 7.49
C PRO A 37 4.47 6.43 6.64
N HIS A 38 5.59 7.15 6.71
CA HIS A 38 5.75 8.46 6.10
C HIS A 38 6.72 8.49 4.93
N ALA A 39 7.28 7.33 4.52
CA ALA A 39 8.31 7.24 3.49
C ALA A 39 9.54 8.15 3.75
N ALA A 40 9.79 8.48 5.02
CA ALA A 40 10.90 9.34 5.44
C ALA A 40 12.25 8.62 5.56
N ILE A 41 12.31 7.33 5.28
CA ILE A 41 13.55 6.53 5.18
C ILE A 41 13.51 5.71 3.91
N ARG A 42 14.52 5.85 3.05
CA ARG A 42 14.56 5.24 1.72
C ARG A 42 15.93 4.72 1.36
N PRO A 43 16.03 3.60 0.61
CA PRO A 43 17.26 3.15 -0.01
C PRO A 43 17.53 3.95 -1.28
N PHE A 44 18.79 4.35 -1.47
CA PHE A 44 19.29 4.98 -2.69
C PHE A 44 20.45 4.17 -3.25
N LEU A 45 20.51 4.12 -4.58
CA LEU A 45 21.58 3.48 -5.34
C LEU A 45 22.30 4.55 -6.15
N LEU A 46 23.63 4.53 -6.13
CA LEU A 46 24.47 5.43 -6.89
C LEU A 46 25.27 4.63 -7.91
N ASN A 47 25.41 5.17 -9.12
CA ASN A 47 26.38 4.70 -10.09
C ASN A 47 27.77 5.28 -9.81
N ALA A 48 28.77 4.90 -10.60
CA ALA A 48 30.16 5.34 -10.39
C ALA A 48 30.38 6.87 -10.52
N GLU A 49 29.61 7.53 -11.40
CA GLU A 49 29.67 8.98 -11.60
C GLU A 49 29.09 9.72 -10.40
N GLU A 50 27.93 9.30 -9.93
CA GLU A 50 27.26 9.86 -8.75
C GLU A 50 28.07 9.60 -7.48
N GLU A 51 28.67 8.41 -7.36
CA GLU A 51 29.56 8.07 -6.25
C GLU A 51 30.79 8.98 -6.21
N ALA A 52 31.37 9.31 -7.36
CA ALA A 52 32.50 10.21 -7.45
C ALA A 52 32.13 11.68 -7.17
N ALA A 53 30.89 12.08 -7.47
CA ALA A 53 30.42 13.46 -7.34
C ALA A 53 29.72 13.76 -5.99
N LYS A 54 29.47 12.76 -5.16
CA LYS A 54 28.72 12.93 -3.92
C LYS A 54 29.43 13.80 -2.88
N PRO A 55 28.71 14.50 -2.00
CA PRO A 55 29.30 15.18 -0.85
C PRO A 55 30.06 14.22 0.08
N ALA A 56 31.12 14.67 0.70
CA ALA A 56 31.91 13.83 1.62
C ALA A 56 31.11 13.28 2.81
N ALA A 57 30.12 14.03 3.28
CA ALA A 57 29.20 13.60 4.35
C ALA A 57 28.18 12.53 3.89
N PHE A 58 28.00 12.36 2.58
CA PHE A 58 27.07 11.38 2.02
C PHE A 58 27.73 9.99 1.97
N VAL A 59 27.77 9.33 3.14
CA VAL A 59 28.40 8.01 3.29
C VAL A 59 27.59 6.95 2.54
N THR A 60 28.29 6.09 1.80
CA THR A 60 27.72 4.97 1.03
C THR A 60 28.48 3.69 1.37
N LYS A 61 27.93 2.57 0.96
CA LYS A 61 28.59 1.26 1.00
C LYS A 61 28.33 0.50 -0.29
N GLU A 62 29.09 -0.55 -0.54
CA GLU A 62 28.85 -1.44 -1.67
C GLU A 62 27.42 -2.04 -1.62
N ALA A 63 26.70 -1.92 -2.73
CA ALA A 63 25.41 -2.62 -2.89
C ALA A 63 25.66 -4.11 -3.20
N LYS A 64 25.02 -5.00 -2.45
CA LYS A 64 25.27 -6.46 -2.55
C LYS A 64 24.10 -7.17 -3.20
N GLY A 65 24.41 -8.12 -4.09
CA GLY A 65 23.46 -9.01 -4.75
C GLY A 65 23.62 -8.97 -6.27
N LYS A 66 22.98 -9.92 -6.94
CA LYS A 66 22.94 -9.98 -8.41
C LYS A 66 22.17 -8.77 -8.95
N GLY A 67 22.71 -8.09 -9.96
CA GLY A 67 22.12 -6.88 -10.56
C GLY A 67 22.55 -5.56 -9.89
N PHE A 68 23.40 -5.64 -8.83
CA PHE A 68 23.92 -4.47 -8.13
C PHE A 68 25.39 -4.16 -8.49
N GLU A 69 25.95 -4.83 -9.50
CA GLU A 69 27.34 -4.69 -9.88
C GLU A 69 27.64 -3.22 -10.27
N GLY A 70 28.66 -2.65 -9.64
CA GLY A 70 29.08 -1.26 -9.87
C GLY A 70 28.20 -0.20 -9.20
N LEU A 71 27.25 -0.61 -8.34
CA LEU A 71 26.42 0.31 -7.57
C LEU A 71 26.87 0.39 -6.11
N THR A 72 26.70 1.57 -5.52
CA THR A 72 26.79 1.78 -4.09
C THR A 72 25.39 2.05 -3.51
N PHE A 73 25.25 1.86 -2.21
CA PHE A 73 23.98 1.88 -1.48
C PHE A 73 24.07 2.83 -0.29
N ARG A 74 23.00 3.58 -0.08
CA ARG A 74 22.77 4.35 1.13
C ARG A 74 21.31 4.17 1.59
N MET A 75 21.11 4.03 2.91
CA MET A 75 19.81 4.20 3.53
C MET A 75 19.73 5.63 4.07
N GLN A 76 18.90 6.47 3.46
CA GLN A 76 18.79 7.89 3.81
C GLN A 76 17.52 8.17 4.56
N VAL A 77 17.60 8.98 5.60
CA VAL A 77 16.49 9.49 6.39
C VAL A 77 16.26 10.96 6.07
N ASP A 78 15.00 11.37 5.97
CA ASP A 78 14.59 12.78 6.02
C ASP A 78 14.31 13.15 7.48
N PRO A 79 15.17 13.89 8.16
CA PRO A 79 14.99 14.17 9.60
C PRO A 79 13.81 15.09 9.87
N LEU A 80 13.47 16.00 8.96
CA LEU A 80 12.38 16.97 9.16
C LEU A 80 10.99 16.39 8.88
N ASP A 81 10.89 15.37 8.01
CA ASP A 81 9.63 14.69 7.72
C ASP A 81 9.48 13.36 8.50
N CYS A 82 10.53 12.93 9.20
CA CYS A 82 10.46 11.82 10.13
C CYS A 82 9.65 12.19 11.38
N GLN A 83 8.69 11.36 11.76
CA GLN A 83 7.89 11.59 12.97
C GLN A 83 8.43 10.89 14.22
N GLY A 84 9.61 10.30 14.16
CA GLY A 84 10.33 9.77 15.32
C GLY A 84 9.71 8.53 15.96
N CYS A 85 8.82 7.80 15.28
CA CYS A 85 8.10 6.67 15.87
C CYS A 85 9.00 5.48 16.28
N GLY A 86 10.18 5.31 15.64
CA GLY A 86 11.11 4.22 15.96
C GLY A 86 10.79 2.85 15.37
N ALA A 87 9.69 2.69 14.61
CA ALA A 87 9.30 1.41 14.01
C ALA A 87 10.42 0.81 13.13
N CYS A 88 11.09 1.63 12.34
CA CYS A 88 12.22 1.22 11.47
C CYS A 88 13.41 0.64 12.27
N ALA A 89 13.74 1.22 13.42
CA ALA A 89 14.79 0.70 14.30
C ALA A 89 14.37 -0.63 14.96
N ASN A 90 13.10 -0.74 15.36
CA ASN A 90 12.58 -1.95 16.00
C ASN A 90 12.59 -3.16 15.05
N VAL A 91 12.16 -2.99 13.79
CA VAL A 91 12.12 -4.10 12.80
C VAL A 91 13.50 -4.44 12.21
N CYS A 92 14.53 -3.66 12.48
CA CYS A 92 15.86 -3.94 11.95
C CYS A 92 16.37 -5.31 12.40
N PRO A 93 16.64 -6.26 11.48
CA PRO A 93 17.02 -7.64 11.82
C PRO A 93 18.53 -7.79 12.03
N ALA A 94 19.33 -6.74 11.82
CA ALA A 94 20.78 -6.81 11.99
C ALA A 94 21.15 -7.16 13.44
N LYS A 95 22.20 -7.96 13.62
CA LYS A 95 22.66 -8.41 14.95
C LYS A 95 23.00 -7.21 15.84
N GLU A 96 23.74 -6.26 15.28
CA GLU A 96 23.90 -4.92 15.83
C GLU A 96 23.02 -3.99 15.00
N LYS A 97 22.15 -3.23 15.67
CA LYS A 97 21.17 -2.40 14.97
C LYS A 97 21.83 -1.46 13.99
N ALA A 98 21.34 -1.45 12.75
CA ALA A 98 21.79 -0.51 11.71
C ALA A 98 21.06 0.83 11.78
N LEU A 99 20.09 0.96 12.67
CA LEU A 99 19.35 2.20 12.94
C LEU A 99 19.26 2.40 14.45
N VAL A 100 19.74 3.55 14.92
CA VAL A 100 19.70 3.98 16.31
C VAL A 100 18.97 5.31 16.39
N MET A 101 18.09 5.46 17.38
CA MET A 101 17.30 6.68 17.53
C MET A 101 18.11 7.75 18.27
N GLU A 102 18.55 8.79 17.57
CA GLU A 102 19.35 9.91 18.05
C GLU A 102 18.53 11.20 18.09
N LEU A 103 18.96 12.17 18.89
CA LEU A 103 18.31 13.48 18.98
C LEU A 103 18.27 14.17 17.62
N LEU A 104 17.13 14.76 17.25
CA LEU A 104 16.92 15.44 15.98
C LEU A 104 18.03 16.47 15.69
N ASP A 105 18.40 17.28 16.67
CA ASP A 105 19.41 18.33 16.51
C ASP A 105 20.77 17.78 16.05
N THR A 106 21.12 16.55 16.47
CA THR A 106 22.36 15.89 16.07
C THR A 106 22.29 15.32 14.64
N GLN A 107 21.09 15.15 14.10
CA GLN A 107 20.82 14.56 12.79
C GLN A 107 20.42 15.61 11.73
N MET A 108 20.38 16.90 12.09
CA MET A 108 20.06 17.97 11.13
C MET A 108 20.95 18.02 9.90
N PRO A 109 22.26 17.67 9.95
CA PRO A 109 23.10 17.59 8.76
C PRO A 109 22.61 16.55 7.72
N GLU A 110 21.82 15.56 8.13
CA GLU A 110 21.21 14.58 7.23
C GLU A 110 20.12 15.18 6.32
N GLN A 111 19.64 16.41 6.61
CA GLN A 111 18.71 17.11 5.70
C GLN A 111 19.39 17.48 4.38
N GLU A 112 20.65 17.94 4.42
CA GLU A 112 21.41 18.22 3.20
C GLU A 112 21.69 16.92 2.40
N ASN A 113 21.95 15.83 3.12
CA ASN A 113 22.11 14.51 2.51
C ASN A 113 20.79 14.01 1.88
N TRP A 114 19.64 14.27 2.50
CA TRP A 114 18.35 13.96 1.92
C TRP A 114 18.10 14.74 0.62
N GLU A 115 18.34 16.04 0.63
CA GLU A 115 18.18 16.88 -0.55
C GLU A 115 19.12 16.42 -1.70
N HIS A 116 20.38 16.08 -1.38
CA HIS A 116 21.28 15.47 -2.34
C HIS A 116 20.75 14.13 -2.88
N ALA A 117 20.24 13.26 -2.01
CA ALA A 117 19.68 11.97 -2.43
C ALA A 117 18.54 12.11 -3.44
N LEU A 118 17.72 13.16 -3.34
CA LEU A 118 16.65 13.45 -4.27
C LEU A 118 17.14 13.93 -5.66
N THR A 119 18.41 14.33 -5.80
CA THR A 119 19.00 14.70 -7.09
C THR A 119 19.57 13.52 -7.87
N LEU A 120 19.69 12.36 -7.23
CA LEU A 120 20.21 11.15 -7.87
C LEU A 120 19.27 10.67 -8.97
N SER A 121 19.84 10.19 -10.07
CA SER A 121 19.04 9.65 -11.17
C SER A 121 18.29 8.39 -10.73
N THR A 122 17.07 8.23 -11.23
CA THR A 122 16.30 7.01 -11.02
C THR A 122 17.00 5.83 -11.69
N LYS A 123 17.26 4.77 -10.92
CA LYS A 123 17.86 3.53 -11.42
C LYS A 123 16.76 2.54 -11.79
N THR A 124 17.02 1.75 -12.83
CA THR A 124 16.23 0.54 -13.06
C THR A 124 16.34 -0.34 -11.82
N ASN A 125 15.22 -0.78 -11.29
CA ASN A 125 15.21 -1.67 -10.14
C ASN A 125 15.98 -2.96 -10.44
N PRO A 126 17.06 -3.26 -9.72
CA PRO A 126 17.87 -4.45 -10.00
C PRO A 126 17.23 -5.75 -9.51
N MET A 127 16.05 -5.66 -8.87
CA MET A 127 15.33 -6.79 -8.28
C MET A 127 13.87 -6.83 -8.76
N ASP A 128 13.23 -7.97 -8.58
CA ASP A 128 11.79 -8.07 -8.71
C ASP A 128 11.10 -7.20 -7.64
N LYS A 129 10.28 -6.23 -8.09
CA LYS A 129 9.51 -5.34 -7.21
C LYS A 129 8.52 -6.08 -6.29
N PHE A 130 8.16 -7.32 -6.63
CA PHE A 130 7.31 -8.17 -5.79
C PHE A 130 8.07 -8.99 -4.75
N THR A 131 9.22 -8.48 -4.32
CA THR A 131 9.96 -8.96 -3.15
C THR A 131 10.07 -7.88 -2.08
N VAL A 132 10.28 -8.27 -0.82
CA VAL A 132 10.41 -7.31 0.30
C VAL A 132 11.50 -6.27 0.02
N ARG A 133 12.67 -6.71 -0.42
CA ARG A 133 13.79 -5.82 -0.71
C ARG A 133 13.56 -5.02 -2.00
N GLY A 134 13.09 -5.69 -3.04
CA GLY A 134 12.89 -5.09 -4.37
C GLY A 134 11.80 -4.03 -4.39
N SER A 135 10.69 -4.23 -3.65
CA SER A 135 9.60 -3.25 -3.59
C SER A 135 10.07 -1.87 -3.11
N GLN A 136 11.10 -1.81 -2.29
CA GLN A 136 11.59 -0.57 -1.70
C GLN A 136 12.59 0.18 -2.59
N PHE A 137 13.06 -0.40 -3.69
CA PHE A 137 13.78 0.33 -4.74
C PHE A 137 12.82 1.03 -5.72
N GLU A 138 11.52 0.73 -5.66
CA GLU A 138 10.51 1.55 -6.32
C GLU A 138 10.28 2.84 -5.51
N ARG A 139 10.20 3.98 -6.20
CA ARG A 139 9.91 5.26 -5.56
C ARG A 139 8.53 5.20 -4.91
N PRO A 140 8.38 5.53 -3.61
CA PRO A 140 7.06 5.70 -3.02
C PRO A 140 6.37 6.90 -3.68
N LEU A 141 5.14 6.67 -4.18
CA LEU A 141 4.28 7.71 -4.72
C LEU A 141 3.19 8.15 -3.72
N TYR A 142 3.48 7.89 -2.45
CA TYR A 142 2.73 8.35 -1.28
C TYR A 142 3.73 8.62 -0.16
N GLU A 143 3.89 9.90 0.23
CA GLU A 143 4.93 10.32 1.16
C GLU A 143 4.48 11.43 2.09
N PHE A 144 5.03 11.48 3.29
CA PHE A 144 4.85 12.54 4.29
C PHE A 144 3.38 12.85 4.58
N SER A 145 2.55 11.79 4.67
CA SER A 145 1.13 11.91 4.99
C SER A 145 0.88 12.46 6.40
N GLY A 146 -0.36 12.89 6.66
CA GLY A 146 -0.79 13.32 7.98
C GLY A 146 -1.03 12.18 8.99
N ALA A 147 -0.55 10.96 8.71
CA ALA A 147 -0.72 9.81 9.57
C ALA A 147 0.00 9.95 10.91
N CYS A 148 -0.49 9.26 11.95
CA CYS A 148 0.14 9.21 13.26
C CYS A 148 1.56 8.64 13.21
N ALA A 149 2.41 8.99 14.15
CA ALA A 149 3.69 8.35 14.36
C ALA A 149 3.49 6.84 14.63
N GLY A 150 4.05 5.98 13.79
CA GLY A 150 3.88 4.52 13.89
C GLY A 150 2.53 3.97 13.41
N CYS A 151 1.75 4.76 12.65
CA CYS A 151 0.47 4.33 12.07
C CYS A 151 0.60 2.98 11.35
N GLY A 152 -0.32 2.04 11.63
CA GLY A 152 -0.38 0.74 10.98
C GLY A 152 -1.05 0.77 9.59
N GLU A 153 -1.82 1.81 9.27
CA GLU A 153 -2.53 1.91 7.97
C GLU A 153 -1.62 2.44 6.84
N ALA A 154 -0.90 3.53 7.09
CA ALA A 154 -0.16 4.27 6.06
C ALA A 154 0.92 3.43 5.32
N PRO A 155 1.64 2.47 5.95
CA PRO A 155 2.61 1.63 5.25
C PRO A 155 2.00 0.80 4.12
N TYR A 156 0.75 0.36 4.24
CA TYR A 156 0.05 -0.38 3.19
C TYR A 156 -0.17 0.49 1.96
N MET A 157 -0.70 1.73 2.12
CA MET A 157 -0.90 2.66 1.01
C MET A 157 0.44 3.02 0.35
N LYS A 158 1.48 3.25 1.14
CA LYS A 158 2.82 3.51 0.61
C LYS A 158 3.31 2.35 -0.26
N LEU A 159 3.20 1.11 0.21
CA LEU A 159 3.62 -0.08 -0.55
C LEU A 159 2.79 -0.23 -1.83
N MET A 160 1.48 -0.04 -1.79
CA MET A 160 0.63 -0.06 -2.98
C MET A 160 1.06 1.00 -3.99
N SER A 161 1.41 2.21 -3.53
CA SER A 161 1.90 3.27 -4.39
C SER A 161 3.25 2.95 -5.06
N GLN A 162 4.10 2.16 -4.41
CA GLN A 162 5.35 1.66 -4.98
C GLN A 162 5.12 0.58 -6.05
N LEU A 163 4.15 -0.31 -5.83
CA LEU A 163 3.89 -1.44 -6.73
C LEU A 163 3.07 -1.04 -7.96
N PHE A 164 2.09 -0.14 -7.81
CA PHE A 164 1.06 0.15 -8.80
C PHE A 164 0.84 1.64 -9.06
N GLY A 165 1.49 2.53 -8.31
CA GLY A 165 1.16 3.95 -8.21
C GLY A 165 1.21 4.71 -9.53
N ASP A 166 2.05 4.31 -10.49
CA ASP A 166 2.17 4.94 -11.80
C ASP A 166 0.88 4.88 -12.66
N ARG A 167 -0.03 3.96 -12.36
CA ARG A 167 -1.30 3.73 -13.05
C ARG A 167 -2.48 3.54 -12.12
N MET A 168 -2.29 3.85 -10.82
CA MET A 168 -3.27 3.62 -9.77
C MET A 168 -4.38 4.67 -9.80
N PHE A 169 -5.63 4.21 -9.69
CA PHE A 169 -6.78 5.00 -9.30
C PHE A 169 -7.26 4.48 -7.95
N VAL A 170 -7.26 5.33 -6.94
CA VAL A 170 -7.66 4.95 -5.58
C VAL A 170 -8.85 5.80 -5.12
N THR A 171 -9.88 5.13 -4.63
CA THR A 171 -10.98 5.77 -3.91
C THR A 171 -10.79 5.50 -2.43
N SER A 172 -10.81 6.56 -1.62
CA SER A 172 -10.57 6.43 -0.19
C SER A 172 -11.85 6.72 0.59
N ALA A 173 -12.30 5.76 1.41
CA ALA A 173 -13.42 5.98 2.31
C ALA A 173 -13.08 7.04 3.35
N THR A 174 -14.03 7.92 3.66
CA THR A 174 -13.86 8.96 4.68
C THR A 174 -13.57 8.34 6.05
N GLY A 175 -12.44 8.70 6.63
CA GLY A 175 -11.85 8.14 7.83
C GLY A 175 -10.35 8.40 7.78
N CYS A 176 -9.52 7.69 8.56
CA CYS A 176 -8.07 7.84 8.49
C CYS A 176 -7.55 7.60 7.07
N ALA A 177 -8.05 6.57 6.37
CA ALA A 177 -7.66 6.25 4.99
C ALA A 177 -7.75 7.45 4.03
N TYR A 178 -8.75 8.34 4.22
CA TYR A 178 -8.89 9.57 3.42
C TYR A 178 -8.17 10.76 4.05
N VAL A 179 -8.40 11.02 5.34
CA VAL A 179 -7.96 12.25 6.03
C VAL A 179 -6.43 12.39 6.00
N VAL A 180 -5.70 11.31 6.24
CA VAL A 180 -4.22 11.35 6.25
C VAL A 180 -3.62 11.55 4.85
N GLY A 181 -4.39 11.30 3.80
CA GLY A 181 -3.97 11.42 2.40
C GLY A 181 -4.59 12.58 1.63
N SER A 182 -5.47 13.39 2.25
CA SER A 182 -6.23 14.42 1.54
C SER A 182 -6.51 15.68 2.36
N SER A 183 -5.76 15.92 3.43
CA SER A 183 -5.87 17.12 4.25
C SER A 183 -5.24 18.31 3.55
N THR A 184 -6.07 19.13 2.88
CA THR A 184 -5.61 20.34 2.21
C THR A 184 -4.98 21.32 3.22
N PRO A 185 -3.80 21.91 2.91
CA PRO A 185 -3.08 21.91 1.63
C PRO A 185 -2.05 20.78 1.45
N SER A 186 -1.98 19.83 2.37
CA SER A 186 -0.96 18.78 2.40
C SER A 186 -1.43 17.53 1.64
N PHE A 187 -0.88 17.30 0.45
CA PHE A 187 -1.18 16.15 -0.38
C PHE A 187 0.03 15.22 -0.51
N PRO A 188 -0.06 13.98 0.00
CA PRO A 188 1.05 13.03 0.02
C PRO A 188 1.20 12.23 -1.28
N TYR A 189 0.23 12.28 -2.19
CA TYR A 189 0.34 11.57 -3.47
C TYR A 189 1.30 12.30 -4.41
N VAL A 190 2.21 11.54 -5.02
CA VAL A 190 3.36 12.02 -5.79
C VAL A 190 3.31 11.44 -7.20
N ALA A 191 3.80 12.20 -8.17
CA ALA A 191 4.07 11.69 -9.51
C ALA A 191 5.56 11.31 -9.65
N ASN A 192 5.84 10.30 -10.51
CA ASN A 192 7.19 9.96 -10.89
C ASN A 192 7.75 10.96 -11.92
N GLU A 193 8.98 10.75 -12.38
CA GLU A 193 9.69 11.66 -13.31
C GLU A 193 8.97 11.82 -14.66
N LYS A 194 8.08 10.87 -15.01
CA LYS A 194 7.26 10.92 -16.23
C LYS A 194 5.89 11.60 -16.00
N GLY A 195 5.64 12.11 -14.79
CA GLY A 195 4.39 12.74 -14.41
C GLY A 195 3.24 11.75 -14.12
N HIS A 196 3.55 10.49 -13.87
CA HIS A 196 2.56 9.46 -13.54
C HIS A 196 2.54 9.20 -12.03
N GLY A 197 1.36 9.17 -11.43
CA GLY A 197 1.15 8.91 -10.02
C GLY A 197 -0.29 8.49 -9.70
N PRO A 198 -0.58 8.13 -8.44
CA PRO A 198 -1.92 7.76 -8.02
C PRO A 198 -2.90 8.92 -8.21
N ALA A 199 -4.05 8.62 -8.81
CA ALA A 199 -5.20 9.53 -8.77
C ALA A 199 -6.07 9.14 -7.57
N ASN A 200 -6.09 10.00 -6.54
CA ASN A 200 -6.95 9.81 -5.38
C ASN A 200 -8.26 10.54 -5.52
N SER A 201 -9.35 9.89 -5.15
CA SER A 201 -10.68 10.46 -5.15
C SER A 201 -11.48 9.96 -3.96
N ASN A 202 -12.48 10.74 -3.57
CA ASN A 202 -13.36 10.45 -2.44
C ASN A 202 -14.77 10.94 -2.75
N SER A 203 -15.76 10.24 -2.24
CA SER A 203 -17.15 10.65 -2.18
C SER A 203 -17.58 10.76 -0.71
N LEU A 204 -18.66 10.09 -0.31
CA LEU A 204 -19.09 10.04 1.08
C LEU A 204 -18.46 8.84 1.81
N PHE A 205 -18.67 8.74 3.11
CA PHE A 205 -18.17 7.63 3.91
C PHE A 205 -18.83 6.31 3.51
N GLU A 206 -20.15 6.36 3.34
CA GLU A 206 -21.01 5.20 3.08
C GLU A 206 -20.89 4.68 1.64
N ASP A 207 -20.64 5.54 0.65
CA ASP A 207 -20.78 5.20 -0.78
C ASP A 207 -19.46 4.96 -1.52
N ASN A 208 -18.34 4.82 -0.81
CA ASN A 208 -17.02 4.68 -1.42
C ASN A 208 -16.94 3.49 -2.39
N ALA A 209 -17.63 2.39 -2.09
CA ALA A 209 -17.61 1.20 -2.94
C ALA A 209 -18.38 1.45 -4.25
N GLU A 210 -19.57 2.01 -4.17
CA GLU A 210 -20.42 2.35 -5.32
C GLU A 210 -19.76 3.40 -6.20
N TYR A 211 -19.16 4.40 -5.59
CA TYR A 211 -18.39 5.44 -6.30
C TYR A 211 -17.23 4.84 -7.09
N ALA A 212 -16.44 3.96 -6.45
CA ALA A 212 -15.33 3.28 -7.09
C ALA A 212 -15.78 2.37 -8.24
N LEU A 213 -16.89 1.64 -8.06
CA LEU A 213 -17.48 0.83 -9.12
C LEU A 213 -17.88 1.70 -10.32
N GLY A 214 -18.53 2.84 -10.08
CA GLY A 214 -18.87 3.79 -11.14
C GLY A 214 -17.66 4.29 -11.91
N MET A 215 -16.57 4.63 -11.21
CA MET A 215 -15.31 5.03 -11.82
C MET A 215 -14.68 3.90 -12.64
N LYS A 216 -14.69 2.65 -12.12
CA LYS A 216 -14.20 1.48 -12.86
C LYS A 216 -14.99 1.23 -14.15
N LEU A 217 -16.31 1.29 -14.09
CA LEU A 217 -17.17 1.13 -15.27
C LEU A 217 -16.89 2.19 -16.33
N SER A 218 -16.64 3.45 -15.92
CA SER A 218 -16.24 4.53 -16.83
C SER A 218 -14.87 4.28 -17.46
N ILE A 219 -13.88 3.85 -16.67
CA ILE A 219 -12.54 3.50 -17.15
C ILE A 219 -12.63 2.36 -18.18
N ASP A 220 -13.40 1.31 -17.89
CA ASP A 220 -13.56 0.17 -18.78
C ASP A 220 -14.28 0.54 -20.07
N GLN A 221 -15.30 1.41 -19.99
CA GLN A 221 -15.99 1.90 -21.17
C GLN A 221 -15.05 2.69 -22.09
N MET A 222 -14.23 3.57 -21.52
CA MET A 222 -13.23 4.32 -22.28
C MET A 222 -12.21 3.38 -22.94
N ARG A 223 -11.72 2.37 -22.21
CA ARG A 223 -10.78 1.39 -22.77
C ARG A 223 -11.39 0.57 -23.91
N ARG A 224 -12.68 0.17 -23.80
CA ARG A 224 -13.37 -0.49 -24.92
C ARG A 224 -13.47 0.41 -26.16
N GLN A 225 -13.72 1.71 -25.97
CA GLN A 225 -13.70 2.66 -27.08
C GLN A 225 -12.31 2.78 -27.70
N MET A 226 -11.26 2.90 -26.86
CA MET A 226 -9.87 2.92 -27.32
C MET A 226 -9.54 1.67 -28.15
N ALA A 227 -9.96 0.49 -27.72
CA ALA A 227 -9.73 -0.77 -28.45
C ALA A 227 -10.46 -0.76 -29.80
N ALA A 228 -11.72 -0.35 -29.86
CA ALA A 228 -12.47 -0.27 -31.11
C ALA A 228 -11.83 0.69 -32.14
N HIS A 229 -11.40 1.88 -31.69
CA HIS A 229 -10.68 2.82 -32.56
C HIS A 229 -9.30 2.30 -32.97
N ALA A 230 -8.59 1.59 -32.08
CA ALA A 230 -7.32 0.96 -32.39
C ALA A 230 -7.49 -0.14 -33.47
N GLU A 231 -8.50 -0.99 -33.36
CA GLU A 231 -8.84 -2.02 -34.36
C GLU A 231 -9.16 -1.38 -35.72
N ALA A 232 -9.92 -0.27 -35.76
CA ALA A 232 -10.22 0.44 -36.99
C ALA A 232 -8.96 1.01 -37.66
N VAL A 233 -8.03 1.59 -36.87
CA VAL A 233 -6.73 2.05 -37.39
C VAL A 233 -5.89 0.89 -37.90
N VAL A 234 -5.78 -0.23 -37.17
CA VAL A 234 -5.04 -1.43 -37.59
C VAL A 234 -5.55 -1.95 -38.94
N ALA A 235 -6.87 -1.90 -39.19
CA ALA A 235 -7.48 -2.35 -40.42
C ALA A 235 -7.22 -1.44 -41.63
N SER A 236 -6.97 -0.14 -41.42
CA SER A 236 -6.91 0.89 -42.45
C SER A 236 -5.52 1.53 -42.67
N THR A 237 -4.65 1.50 -41.67
CA THR A 237 -3.34 2.16 -41.76
C THR A 237 -2.34 1.45 -42.68
N SER A 238 -1.59 2.25 -43.42
CA SER A 238 -0.41 1.82 -44.18
C SER A 238 0.90 1.97 -43.36
N ASP A 239 0.86 2.67 -42.24
CA ASP A 239 2.01 2.88 -41.35
C ASP A 239 2.28 1.59 -40.55
N ALA A 240 3.32 0.86 -40.95
CA ALA A 240 3.69 -0.40 -40.31
C ALA A 240 4.07 -0.26 -38.84
N ALA A 241 4.68 0.87 -38.43
CA ALA A 241 5.08 1.10 -37.05
C ALA A 241 3.85 1.35 -36.16
N LEU A 242 2.90 2.17 -36.64
CA LEU A 242 1.64 2.41 -35.94
C LEU A 242 0.83 1.13 -35.80
N LYS A 243 0.71 0.37 -36.89
CA LYS A 243 0.02 -0.92 -36.91
C LYS A 243 0.59 -1.88 -35.87
N SER A 244 1.90 -2.11 -35.89
CA SER A 244 2.57 -3.01 -34.95
C SER A 244 2.41 -2.60 -33.48
N ALA A 245 2.50 -1.30 -33.19
CA ALA A 245 2.32 -0.79 -31.82
C ALA A 245 0.89 -1.01 -31.31
N LEU A 246 -0.13 -0.76 -32.15
CA LEU A 246 -1.53 -0.97 -31.80
C LEU A 246 -1.87 -2.46 -31.64
N GLU A 247 -1.39 -3.33 -32.55
CA GLU A 247 -1.57 -4.79 -32.45
C GLU A 247 -0.97 -5.33 -31.14
N ALA A 248 0.24 -4.91 -30.77
CA ALA A 248 0.87 -5.30 -29.50
C ALA A 248 0.07 -4.81 -28.28
N TRP A 249 -0.46 -3.59 -28.33
CA TRP A 249 -1.30 -3.05 -27.27
C TRP A 249 -2.65 -3.79 -27.16
N LEU A 250 -3.30 -4.10 -28.28
CA LEU A 250 -4.55 -4.88 -28.30
C LEU A 250 -4.35 -6.30 -27.73
N ALA A 251 -3.19 -6.92 -28.00
CA ALA A 251 -2.90 -8.27 -27.53
C ALA A 251 -2.56 -8.35 -26.04
N GLU A 252 -1.79 -7.40 -25.51
CA GLU A 252 -1.19 -7.49 -24.18
C GLU A 252 -1.40 -6.24 -23.30
N GLY A 253 -2.15 -5.24 -23.75
CA GLY A 253 -2.36 -3.97 -23.03
C GLY A 253 -3.05 -4.12 -21.68
N ASP A 254 -3.71 -5.25 -21.42
CA ASP A 254 -4.34 -5.57 -20.13
C ASP A 254 -3.38 -6.25 -19.13
N ASN A 255 -2.17 -6.57 -19.55
CA ASN A 255 -1.13 -7.01 -18.63
C ASN A 255 -0.58 -5.81 -17.83
N GLY A 256 -0.80 -5.79 -16.52
CA GLY A 256 -0.43 -4.69 -15.64
C GLY A 256 1.05 -4.28 -15.69
N ASP A 257 1.97 -5.23 -15.91
CA ASP A 257 3.41 -4.96 -15.96
C ASP A 257 3.87 -4.45 -17.34
N LYS A 258 3.14 -4.80 -18.42
CA LYS A 258 3.47 -4.40 -19.81
C LYS A 258 2.72 -3.16 -20.27
N THR A 259 1.56 -2.88 -19.69
CA THR A 259 0.62 -1.86 -20.20
C THR A 259 1.27 -0.48 -20.37
N ARG A 260 2.17 -0.07 -19.48
CA ARG A 260 2.82 1.25 -19.55
C ARG A 260 3.74 1.34 -20.77
N ALA A 261 4.63 0.39 -20.95
CA ALA A 261 5.55 0.36 -22.08
C ALA A 261 4.81 0.26 -23.45
N LEU A 262 3.77 -0.58 -23.51
CA LEU A 262 2.93 -0.71 -24.71
C LEU A 262 2.19 0.60 -25.01
N SER A 263 1.66 1.27 -24.01
CA SER A 263 0.98 2.56 -24.18
C SER A 263 1.94 3.66 -24.63
N GLU A 264 3.16 3.71 -24.08
CA GLU A 264 4.21 4.65 -24.51
C GLU A 264 4.59 4.40 -25.98
N ALA A 265 4.71 3.14 -26.42
CA ALA A 265 4.98 2.79 -27.80
C ALA A 265 3.85 3.23 -28.75
N VAL A 266 2.59 3.02 -28.36
CA VAL A 266 1.42 3.53 -29.12
C VAL A 266 1.45 5.04 -29.24
N VAL A 267 1.69 5.76 -28.14
CA VAL A 267 1.76 7.23 -28.15
C VAL A 267 2.89 7.73 -29.04
N ALA A 268 4.06 7.08 -29.01
CA ALA A 268 5.17 7.44 -29.87
C ALA A 268 4.82 7.23 -31.37
N ALA A 269 4.22 6.11 -31.71
CA ALA A 269 3.79 5.80 -33.08
C ALA A 269 2.69 6.77 -33.57
N LEU A 270 1.69 7.06 -32.73
CA LEU A 270 0.64 8.06 -33.02
C LEU A 270 1.22 9.45 -33.29
N ASN A 271 2.28 9.85 -32.56
CA ASN A 271 2.92 11.15 -32.77
C ASN A 271 3.80 11.20 -34.01
N ALA A 272 4.37 10.05 -34.43
CA ALA A 272 5.27 9.97 -35.59
C ALA A 272 4.53 9.82 -36.92
N THR A 273 3.33 9.23 -36.93
CA THR A 273 2.58 9.01 -38.16
C THR A 273 2.12 10.32 -38.82
N ALA A 274 2.23 10.37 -40.15
CA ALA A 274 1.66 11.43 -40.98
C ALA A 274 0.18 11.19 -41.32
N GLU A 275 -0.35 10.00 -41.03
CA GLU A 275 -1.74 9.66 -41.31
C GLU A 275 -2.69 10.41 -40.37
N THR A 276 -3.87 10.73 -40.89
CA THR A 276 -4.94 11.42 -40.15
C THR A 276 -6.26 10.70 -40.40
N SER A 277 -6.97 10.38 -39.35
CA SER A 277 -8.35 9.91 -39.37
C SER A 277 -9.03 10.28 -38.05
N ASP A 278 -10.33 10.18 -38.01
CA ASP A 278 -11.09 10.43 -36.78
C ASP A 278 -10.67 9.45 -35.67
N ASP A 279 -10.37 8.20 -36.05
CA ASP A 279 -9.88 7.18 -35.10
C ASP A 279 -8.50 7.54 -34.52
N ILE A 280 -7.57 7.97 -35.37
CA ILE A 280 -6.25 8.45 -34.91
C ILE A 280 -6.39 9.67 -34.02
N ALA A 281 -7.26 10.61 -34.38
CA ALA A 281 -7.53 11.79 -33.58
C ALA A 281 -8.13 11.43 -32.20
N PHE A 282 -9.06 10.49 -32.16
CA PHE A 282 -9.64 9.99 -30.92
C PHE A 282 -8.58 9.34 -30.02
N LEU A 283 -7.73 8.46 -30.57
CA LEU A 283 -6.65 7.81 -29.81
C LEU A 283 -5.66 8.84 -29.25
N LYS A 284 -5.27 9.84 -30.04
CA LYS A 284 -4.40 10.94 -29.59
C LYS A 284 -5.01 11.76 -28.45
N ALA A 285 -6.29 12.10 -28.57
CA ALA A 285 -7.01 12.90 -27.57
C ALA A 285 -7.19 12.17 -26.25
N ASN A 286 -7.30 10.85 -26.28
CA ASN A 286 -7.58 9.99 -25.11
C ASN A 286 -6.39 9.10 -24.72
N LYS A 287 -5.17 9.45 -25.08
CA LYS A 287 -3.96 8.66 -24.85
C LYS A 287 -3.76 8.22 -23.37
N ASP A 288 -4.25 9.00 -22.42
CA ASP A 288 -4.16 8.70 -20.98
C ASP A 288 -5.05 7.52 -20.55
N ALA A 289 -5.95 7.07 -21.42
CA ALA A 289 -6.75 5.85 -21.23
C ALA A 289 -6.08 4.59 -21.76
N LEU A 290 -4.95 4.68 -22.49
CA LEU A 290 -4.22 3.52 -23.02
C LEU A 290 -3.70 2.58 -21.91
N PRO A 291 -3.07 3.06 -20.81
CA PRO A 291 -2.62 2.17 -19.75
C PRO A 291 -3.78 1.54 -18.99
N LYS A 292 -3.71 0.22 -18.70
CA LYS A 292 -4.64 -0.43 -17.77
C LYS A 292 -4.51 0.25 -16.39
N LYS A 293 -5.59 0.82 -15.90
CA LYS A 293 -5.62 1.39 -14.55
C LYS A 293 -5.71 0.28 -13.51
N SER A 294 -4.98 0.46 -12.40
CA SER A 294 -5.09 -0.35 -11.20
C SER A 294 -6.09 0.35 -10.27
N VAL A 295 -7.29 -0.20 -10.13
CA VAL A 295 -8.39 0.45 -9.38
C VAL A 295 -8.50 -0.16 -8.00
N TRP A 296 -8.32 0.66 -6.97
CA TRP A 296 -8.35 0.27 -5.57
C TRP A 296 -9.38 1.07 -4.76
N MET A 297 -10.16 0.36 -3.97
CA MET A 297 -10.98 0.91 -2.89
C MET A 297 -10.19 0.77 -1.59
N TYR A 298 -9.99 1.86 -0.88
CA TYR A 298 -9.19 1.91 0.33
C TYR A 298 -10.00 2.48 1.48
N GLY A 299 -10.09 1.75 2.59
CA GLY A 299 -10.86 2.24 3.75
C GLY A 299 -10.70 1.38 4.99
N GLY A 300 -11.10 1.94 6.14
CA GLY A 300 -11.08 1.29 7.44
C GLY A 300 -12.26 0.31 7.65
N ASP A 301 -12.21 -0.36 8.79
CA ASP A 301 -13.24 -1.32 9.21
C ASP A 301 -14.61 -0.66 9.42
N GLY A 302 -14.69 0.57 9.92
CA GLY A 302 -15.96 1.29 10.04
C GLY A 302 -16.71 1.47 8.73
N TRP A 303 -15.97 1.63 7.62
CA TRP A 303 -16.55 1.59 6.29
C TRP A 303 -16.91 0.17 5.86
N ALA A 304 -15.95 -0.72 5.82
CA ALA A 304 -16.10 -2.02 5.16
C ALA A 304 -17.01 -3.00 5.95
N TYR A 305 -17.02 -2.94 7.27
CA TYR A 305 -17.81 -3.83 8.11
C TYR A 305 -19.19 -3.26 8.46
N ASP A 306 -19.35 -1.95 8.47
CA ASP A 306 -20.53 -1.24 8.94
C ASP A 306 -21.22 -0.44 7.84
N ILE A 307 -20.90 0.86 7.72
CA ILE A 307 -21.72 1.80 6.97
C ILE A 307 -21.67 1.57 5.45
N GLY A 308 -20.52 1.19 4.90
CA GLY A 308 -20.33 0.92 3.47
C GLY A 308 -20.48 -0.55 3.07
N PHE A 309 -20.86 -1.45 4.02
CA PHE A 309 -20.88 -2.89 3.73
C PHE A 309 -21.88 -3.26 2.62
N GLY A 310 -23.05 -2.63 2.56
CA GLY A 310 -24.03 -2.93 1.53
C GLY A 310 -23.51 -2.65 0.10
N GLY A 311 -22.84 -1.53 -0.10
CA GLY A 311 -22.18 -1.22 -1.37
C GLY A 311 -21.00 -2.12 -1.67
N LEU A 312 -20.18 -2.41 -0.66
CA LEU A 312 -19.05 -3.34 -0.80
C LEU A 312 -19.53 -4.74 -1.21
N ASP A 313 -20.59 -5.25 -0.56
CA ASP A 313 -21.22 -6.53 -0.89
C ASP A 313 -21.67 -6.56 -2.36
N HIS A 314 -22.35 -5.50 -2.83
CA HIS A 314 -22.75 -5.35 -4.23
C HIS A 314 -21.57 -5.35 -5.18
N VAL A 315 -20.48 -4.66 -4.85
CA VAL A 315 -19.25 -4.64 -5.67
C VAL A 315 -18.64 -6.03 -5.78
N LEU A 316 -18.54 -6.77 -4.68
CA LEU A 316 -18.05 -8.15 -4.68
C LEU A 316 -18.94 -9.07 -5.53
N ALA A 317 -20.25 -8.84 -5.52
CA ALA A 317 -21.22 -9.59 -6.34
C ALA A 317 -21.14 -9.22 -7.84
N SER A 318 -20.66 -8.03 -8.20
CA SER A 318 -20.71 -7.50 -9.58
C SER A 318 -19.79 -8.22 -10.55
N GLY A 319 -18.74 -8.89 -10.07
CA GLY A 319 -17.69 -9.49 -10.91
C GLY A 319 -16.74 -8.49 -11.57
N ALA A 320 -16.83 -7.20 -11.25
CA ALA A 320 -15.95 -6.17 -11.79
C ALA A 320 -14.49 -6.38 -11.33
N ASP A 321 -13.53 -6.18 -12.23
CA ASP A 321 -12.08 -6.24 -11.95
C ASP A 321 -11.65 -5.02 -11.12
N VAL A 322 -11.86 -5.10 -9.81
CA VAL A 322 -11.52 -4.07 -8.82
C VAL A 322 -10.86 -4.69 -7.61
N ASN A 323 -10.02 -3.93 -6.96
CA ASN A 323 -9.31 -4.35 -5.76
C ASN A 323 -9.81 -3.55 -4.55
N VAL A 324 -9.95 -4.21 -3.42
CA VAL A 324 -10.33 -3.61 -2.14
C VAL A 324 -9.24 -3.86 -1.11
N LEU A 325 -8.77 -2.81 -0.46
CA LEU A 325 -7.92 -2.91 0.73
C LEU A 325 -8.66 -2.35 1.93
N VAL A 326 -9.01 -3.24 2.85
CA VAL A 326 -9.57 -2.90 4.15
C VAL A 326 -8.45 -2.87 5.17
N VAL A 327 -8.19 -1.70 5.75
CA VAL A 327 -7.28 -1.57 6.89
C VAL A 327 -8.09 -1.70 8.18
N ASP A 328 -8.01 -2.87 8.77
CA ASP A 328 -8.79 -3.26 9.95
C ASP A 328 -8.06 -2.79 11.22
N THR A 329 -8.51 -1.68 11.77
CA THR A 329 -8.04 -1.13 13.04
C THR A 329 -8.93 -1.54 14.22
N GLU A 330 -9.92 -2.40 13.96
CA GLU A 330 -10.87 -2.94 14.94
C GLU A 330 -11.77 -1.90 15.63
N VAL A 331 -11.68 -0.63 15.25
CA VAL A 331 -12.48 0.49 15.74
C VAL A 331 -12.60 1.59 14.68
N TYR A 332 -13.57 2.49 14.81
CA TYR A 332 -13.58 3.73 14.05
C TYR A 332 -12.41 4.60 14.51
N SER A 333 -11.25 4.46 13.85
CA SER A 333 -9.99 5.07 14.29
C SER A 333 -10.01 6.59 14.22
N ASN A 334 -10.46 7.17 13.11
CA ASN A 334 -10.40 8.61 12.86
C ASN A 334 -11.28 9.43 13.81
N THR A 335 -12.42 8.92 14.20
CA THR A 335 -13.39 9.62 15.07
C THR A 335 -13.13 9.40 16.55
N GLY A 336 -12.15 8.56 16.93
CA GLY A 336 -11.69 8.43 18.31
C GLY A 336 -11.97 7.08 18.97
N GLY A 337 -12.05 5.98 18.22
CA GLY A 337 -12.05 4.63 18.77
C GLY A 337 -13.42 4.08 19.15
N GLN A 338 -14.47 4.41 18.38
CA GLN A 338 -15.79 3.83 18.57
C GLN A 338 -15.80 2.37 18.09
N ALA A 339 -16.57 1.53 18.79
CA ALA A 339 -16.75 0.13 18.42
C ALA A 339 -17.39 -0.01 17.03
N SER A 340 -16.79 -0.85 16.18
CA SER A 340 -17.30 -1.27 14.88
C SER A 340 -17.75 -2.74 14.92
N LYS A 341 -18.24 -3.28 13.81
CA LYS A 341 -18.47 -4.73 13.69
C LYS A 341 -17.16 -5.53 13.56
N ALA A 342 -16.04 -4.86 13.35
CA ALA A 342 -14.71 -5.48 13.40
C ALA A 342 -14.14 -5.57 14.83
N THR A 343 -14.70 -4.84 15.79
CA THR A 343 -14.26 -4.91 17.19
C THR A 343 -14.59 -6.27 17.79
N GLN A 344 -13.64 -6.84 18.53
CA GLN A 344 -13.77 -8.17 19.14
C GLN A 344 -14.81 -8.19 20.26
N LEU A 345 -15.36 -9.38 20.55
CA LEU A 345 -16.22 -9.61 21.72
C LEU A 345 -15.48 -9.22 23.00
N GLY A 346 -16.13 -8.42 23.84
CA GLY A 346 -15.60 -7.98 25.14
C GLY A 346 -14.63 -6.82 25.08
N ALA A 347 -14.17 -6.40 23.89
CA ALA A 347 -13.25 -5.28 23.73
C ALA A 347 -13.84 -3.96 24.27
N VAL A 348 -13.04 -3.16 24.95
CA VAL A 348 -13.42 -1.83 25.47
C VAL A 348 -13.12 -0.76 24.43
N ALA A 349 -14.18 -0.16 23.92
CA ALA A 349 -14.12 0.92 22.95
C ALA A 349 -15.14 2.01 23.28
N GLN A 350 -15.07 3.15 22.60
CA GLN A 350 -16.14 4.14 22.71
C GLN A 350 -17.47 3.51 22.28
N PHE A 351 -18.55 3.83 23.01
CA PHE A 351 -19.88 3.19 22.94
C PHE A 351 -19.92 1.71 23.37
N ALA A 352 -18.82 1.16 23.85
CA ALA A 352 -18.71 -0.19 24.37
C ALA A 352 -17.86 -0.25 25.66
N ASN A 353 -18.07 0.70 26.60
CA ASN A 353 -17.28 0.81 27.82
C ASN A 353 -17.41 -0.40 28.76
N GLY A 354 -18.53 -1.12 28.70
CA GLY A 354 -18.74 -2.37 29.43
C GLY A 354 -18.35 -3.63 28.64
N GLY A 355 -17.56 -3.45 27.58
CA GLY A 355 -17.19 -4.50 26.64
C GLY A 355 -18.23 -4.70 25.53
N LYS A 356 -17.74 -4.88 24.30
CA LYS A 356 -18.60 -5.18 23.15
C LYS A 356 -19.30 -6.53 23.35
N ARG A 357 -20.61 -6.58 23.14
CA ARG A 357 -21.44 -7.75 23.44
C ARG A 357 -21.58 -8.74 22.28
N THR A 358 -21.13 -8.38 21.08
CA THR A 358 -21.24 -9.20 19.87
C THR A 358 -19.87 -9.51 19.33
N GLY A 359 -19.69 -10.68 18.69
CA GLY A 359 -18.46 -11.08 18.05
C GLY A 359 -18.07 -10.18 16.86
N LYS A 360 -16.82 -10.29 16.42
CA LYS A 360 -16.32 -9.70 15.18
C LYS A 360 -17.04 -10.32 13.99
N LYS A 361 -17.49 -9.48 13.06
CA LYS A 361 -18.01 -9.91 11.76
C LYS A 361 -16.86 -10.52 10.94
N ASP A 362 -17.07 -11.70 10.41
CA ASP A 362 -16.08 -12.32 9.52
C ASP A 362 -16.30 -11.87 8.07
N LEU A 363 -15.68 -10.75 7.71
CA LEU A 363 -15.80 -10.17 6.38
C LEU A 363 -15.13 -11.08 5.33
N GLY A 364 -14.05 -11.75 5.68
CA GLY A 364 -13.33 -12.65 4.78
C GLY A 364 -14.17 -13.89 4.44
N ALA A 365 -14.80 -14.51 5.42
CA ALA A 365 -15.71 -15.64 5.19
C ALA A 365 -16.90 -15.24 4.33
N ILE A 366 -17.48 -14.06 4.56
CA ILE A 366 -18.58 -13.54 3.73
C ILE A 366 -18.12 -13.38 2.28
N ALA A 367 -16.98 -12.73 2.04
CA ALA A 367 -16.44 -12.53 0.70
C ALA A 367 -16.15 -13.87 -0.03
N MET A 368 -15.63 -14.87 0.67
CA MET A 368 -15.40 -16.21 0.10
C MET A 368 -16.68 -16.91 -0.37
N THR A 369 -17.85 -16.57 0.16
CA THR A 369 -19.13 -17.20 -0.25
C THR A 369 -19.49 -16.93 -1.71
N TYR A 370 -18.99 -15.84 -2.31
CA TYR A 370 -19.17 -15.57 -3.75
C TYR A 370 -18.42 -16.57 -4.64
N GLY A 371 -17.36 -17.17 -4.14
CA GLY A 371 -16.64 -18.24 -4.81
C GLY A 371 -15.70 -17.82 -5.95
N ASN A 372 -15.86 -16.64 -6.52
CA ASN A 372 -15.06 -16.03 -7.58
C ASN A 372 -14.30 -14.78 -7.11
N VAL A 373 -14.44 -14.38 -5.86
CA VAL A 373 -13.72 -13.25 -5.26
C VAL A 373 -12.37 -13.74 -4.74
N TYR A 374 -11.29 -13.05 -5.10
CA TYR A 374 -10.00 -13.26 -4.43
C TYR A 374 -10.04 -12.64 -3.03
N VAL A 375 -9.68 -13.40 -2.01
CA VAL A 375 -9.73 -12.93 -0.62
C VAL A 375 -8.41 -13.22 0.08
N ALA A 376 -7.86 -12.24 0.79
CA ALA A 376 -6.66 -12.45 1.61
C ALA A 376 -6.76 -11.74 2.96
N GLN A 377 -6.27 -12.40 4.00
CA GLN A 377 -6.07 -11.81 5.32
C GLN A 377 -4.57 -11.67 5.57
N VAL A 378 -4.13 -10.43 5.76
CA VAL A 378 -2.71 -10.06 5.75
C VAL A 378 -2.33 -9.23 6.98
N ALA A 379 -1.05 -9.24 7.33
CA ALA A 379 -0.45 -8.34 8.33
C ALA A 379 1.01 -8.10 7.92
N MET A 380 1.38 -6.83 7.67
CA MET A 380 2.71 -6.48 7.15
C MET A 380 3.83 -6.94 8.08
N GLY A 381 3.74 -6.65 9.38
CA GLY A 381 4.76 -7.00 10.36
C GLY A 381 4.85 -8.49 10.67
N ALA A 382 3.81 -9.25 10.33
CA ALA A 382 3.80 -10.71 10.54
C ALA A 382 4.51 -11.46 9.40
N ASN A 383 4.22 -11.09 8.14
CA ASN A 383 4.85 -11.70 6.97
C ASN A 383 4.75 -10.75 5.76
N GLU A 384 5.82 -10.01 5.55
CA GLU A 384 5.89 -8.99 4.49
C GLU A 384 5.76 -9.60 3.09
N GLN A 385 6.35 -10.79 2.86
CA GLN A 385 6.28 -11.45 1.56
C GLN A 385 4.88 -12.01 1.28
N HIS A 386 4.15 -12.48 2.30
CA HIS A 386 2.75 -12.89 2.16
C HIS A 386 1.88 -11.71 1.69
N LEU A 387 2.06 -10.53 2.29
CA LEU A 387 1.36 -9.31 1.87
C LEU A 387 1.65 -8.95 0.41
N ILE A 388 2.94 -8.92 0.03
CA ILE A 388 3.34 -8.59 -1.35
C ILE A 388 2.78 -9.61 -2.34
N THR A 389 2.77 -10.90 -1.98
CA THR A 389 2.17 -11.96 -2.80
C THR A 389 0.66 -11.74 -2.95
N ALA A 390 -0.04 -11.43 -1.87
CA ALA A 390 -1.48 -11.16 -1.90
C ALA A 390 -1.83 -9.94 -2.77
N LEU A 391 -1.04 -8.86 -2.68
CA LEU A 391 -1.20 -7.68 -3.54
C LEU A 391 -0.98 -8.00 -5.02
N LYS A 392 0.04 -8.80 -5.34
CA LYS A 392 0.33 -9.24 -6.70
C LYS A 392 -0.77 -10.12 -7.27
N GLU A 393 -1.27 -11.08 -6.49
CA GLU A 393 -2.34 -11.99 -6.89
C GLU A 393 -3.66 -11.23 -7.08
N ALA A 394 -4.00 -10.29 -6.18
CA ALA A 394 -5.19 -9.46 -6.29
C ALA A 394 -5.18 -8.62 -7.58
N GLU A 395 -4.05 -8.01 -7.92
CA GLU A 395 -3.90 -7.22 -9.14
C GLU A 395 -3.94 -8.06 -10.43
N ALA A 396 -3.57 -9.33 -10.33
CA ALA A 396 -3.60 -10.27 -11.45
C ALA A 396 -4.95 -10.97 -11.62
N HIS A 397 -5.79 -10.97 -10.59
CA HIS A 397 -7.11 -11.58 -10.61
C HIS A 397 -8.07 -10.81 -11.53
N HIS A 398 -8.78 -11.51 -12.41
CA HIS A 398 -9.80 -10.93 -13.29
C HIS A 398 -11.19 -11.00 -12.62
N GLY A 399 -11.40 -10.13 -11.66
CA GLY A 399 -12.63 -10.07 -10.86
C GLY A 399 -12.40 -9.25 -9.59
N PRO A 400 -13.38 -9.22 -8.68
CA PRO A 400 -13.22 -8.49 -7.44
C PRO A 400 -12.22 -9.18 -6.51
N SER A 401 -11.34 -8.37 -5.92
CA SER A 401 -10.38 -8.83 -4.90
C SER A 401 -10.56 -8.04 -3.62
N ILE A 402 -10.43 -8.70 -2.46
CA ILE A 402 -10.45 -8.03 -1.16
C ILE A 402 -9.30 -8.53 -0.27
N LEU A 403 -8.49 -7.59 0.20
CA LEU A 403 -7.47 -7.81 1.21
C LEU A 403 -7.92 -7.18 2.53
N ILE A 404 -7.87 -7.94 3.61
CA ILE A 404 -8.17 -7.48 4.97
C ILE A 404 -6.86 -7.45 5.73
N ALA A 405 -6.39 -6.24 6.03
CA ALA A 405 -5.08 -5.99 6.60
C ALA A 405 -5.21 -5.55 8.07
N TYR A 406 -4.57 -6.28 8.98
CA TYR A 406 -4.47 -5.83 10.36
C TYR A 406 -3.63 -4.56 10.44
N ALA A 407 -4.17 -3.50 11.02
CA ALA A 407 -3.56 -2.19 11.05
C ALA A 407 -3.57 -1.61 12.48
N PRO A 408 -2.51 -1.82 13.28
CA PRO A 408 -2.43 -1.28 14.62
C PRO A 408 -2.62 0.24 14.66
N CYS A 409 -3.47 0.69 15.56
CA CYS A 409 -3.85 2.08 15.75
C CYS A 409 -3.50 2.56 17.17
N ILE A 410 -3.35 3.86 17.37
CA ILE A 410 -3.20 4.44 18.71
C ILE A 410 -4.35 4.07 19.65
N ASN A 411 -5.55 3.82 19.08
CA ASN A 411 -6.73 3.41 19.84
C ASN A 411 -6.65 1.95 20.36
N HIS A 412 -5.74 1.12 19.88
CA HIS A 412 -5.45 -0.18 20.49
C HIS A 412 -4.84 0.00 21.88
N GLY A 413 -4.15 1.13 22.13
CA GLY A 413 -3.49 1.39 23.41
C GLY A 413 -2.37 0.39 23.69
N ILE A 414 -1.54 0.10 22.68
CA ILE A 414 -0.39 -0.79 22.78
C ILE A 414 0.54 -0.31 23.90
N SER A 415 0.72 -1.11 24.93
CA SER A 415 1.44 -0.75 26.14
C SER A 415 2.89 -0.34 25.90
N LYS A 416 3.53 -0.91 24.88
CA LYS A 416 4.90 -0.60 24.45
C LYS A 416 4.97 0.57 23.45
N GLY A 417 3.82 1.17 23.11
CA GLY A 417 3.70 2.30 22.18
C GLY A 417 3.74 1.91 20.71
N MET A 418 3.41 2.87 19.84
CA MET A 418 3.26 2.66 18.39
C MET A 418 4.57 2.35 17.66
N SER A 419 5.72 2.49 18.31
CA SER A 419 6.99 1.98 17.77
C SER A 419 6.99 0.46 17.53
N GLN A 420 6.10 -0.24 18.24
CA GLN A 420 5.95 -1.70 18.20
C GLN A 420 4.83 -2.16 17.25
N ALA A 421 4.16 -1.25 16.55
CA ALA A 421 3.00 -1.60 15.69
C ALA A 421 3.25 -2.82 14.79
N GLN A 422 4.40 -2.89 14.12
CA GLN A 422 4.75 -4.01 13.25
C GLN A 422 5.05 -5.31 14.02
N LEU A 423 5.58 -5.21 15.24
CA LEU A 423 5.79 -6.37 16.10
C LEU A 423 4.46 -6.84 16.71
N GLU A 424 3.52 -5.94 16.95
CA GLU A 424 2.16 -6.27 17.38
C GLU A 424 1.43 -7.09 16.31
N GLU A 425 1.52 -6.70 15.02
CA GLU A 425 1.01 -7.51 13.92
C GLU A 425 1.61 -8.93 13.89
N LYS A 426 2.90 -9.03 14.17
CA LYS A 426 3.59 -10.33 14.25
C LYS A 426 3.06 -11.16 15.42
N LEU A 427 2.95 -10.58 16.61
CA LEU A 427 2.42 -11.26 17.79
C LEU A 427 0.99 -11.73 17.58
N ALA A 428 0.12 -10.87 17.00
CA ALA A 428 -1.26 -11.21 16.65
C ALA A 428 -1.32 -12.47 15.74
N SER A 429 -0.43 -12.54 14.75
CA SER A 429 -0.39 -13.72 13.86
C SER A 429 0.17 -14.97 14.54
N GLU A 430 1.27 -14.83 15.30
CA GLU A 430 1.93 -15.96 15.97
C GLU A 430 1.09 -16.58 17.08
N CYS A 431 0.25 -15.80 17.76
CA CYS A 431 -0.67 -16.32 18.79
C CYS A 431 -2.00 -16.83 18.25
N GLY A 432 -2.25 -16.70 16.94
CA GLY A 432 -3.48 -17.14 16.30
C GLY A 432 -4.65 -16.15 16.37
N TYR A 433 -4.42 -14.94 16.90
CA TYR A 433 -5.43 -13.86 16.91
C TYR A 433 -5.76 -13.37 15.50
N TRP A 434 -4.73 -13.21 14.64
CA TRP A 434 -4.85 -12.80 13.26
C TRP A 434 -4.16 -13.78 12.31
N PRO A 435 -4.82 -14.88 11.90
CA PRO A 435 -4.25 -15.86 10.98
C PRO A 435 -4.06 -15.27 9.57
N LEU A 436 -2.95 -15.60 8.93
CA LEU A 436 -2.65 -15.19 7.56
C LEU A 436 -3.10 -16.29 6.59
N TRP A 437 -3.90 -15.93 5.60
CA TRP A 437 -4.39 -16.85 4.58
C TRP A 437 -4.79 -16.14 3.29
N ARG A 438 -4.94 -16.90 2.23
CA ARG A 438 -5.42 -16.44 0.92
C ARG A 438 -6.43 -17.42 0.38
N TYR A 439 -7.45 -16.91 -0.31
CA TYR A 439 -8.39 -17.68 -1.09
C TYR A 439 -8.25 -17.28 -2.55
N VAL A 440 -7.76 -18.22 -3.37
CA VAL A 440 -7.38 -18.03 -4.77
C VAL A 440 -8.37 -18.79 -5.65
N PRO A 441 -9.39 -18.13 -6.22
CA PRO A 441 -10.48 -18.79 -6.94
C PRO A 441 -10.01 -19.65 -8.12
N GLU A 442 -8.93 -19.24 -8.80
CA GLU A 442 -8.36 -19.89 -9.97
C GLU A 442 -7.95 -21.35 -9.68
N LEU A 443 -7.51 -21.64 -8.47
CA LEU A 443 -7.11 -22.99 -8.08
C LEU A 443 -8.24 -24.02 -8.16
N LYS A 444 -9.51 -23.59 -8.11
CA LYS A 444 -10.67 -24.47 -8.32
C LYS A 444 -10.69 -25.06 -9.71
N ALA A 445 -10.34 -24.23 -10.74
CA ALA A 445 -10.28 -24.71 -12.10
C ALA A 445 -9.18 -25.77 -12.32
N GLU A 446 -8.14 -25.74 -11.44
CA GLU A 446 -7.08 -26.72 -11.42
C GLU A 446 -7.39 -27.95 -10.54
N GLY A 447 -8.58 -28.02 -9.96
CA GLY A 447 -8.97 -29.08 -9.02
C GLY A 447 -8.25 -29.01 -7.67
N LYS A 448 -7.67 -27.88 -7.31
CA LYS A 448 -6.94 -27.64 -6.06
C LYS A 448 -7.83 -26.93 -5.02
N ASN A 449 -7.44 -27.05 -3.73
CA ASN A 449 -8.08 -26.25 -2.68
C ASN A 449 -7.75 -24.77 -2.87
N PRO A 450 -8.75 -23.90 -3.04
CA PRO A 450 -8.53 -22.46 -3.19
C PRO A 450 -8.05 -21.78 -1.90
N PHE A 451 -8.30 -22.38 -0.73
CA PHE A 451 -7.89 -21.83 0.57
C PHE A 451 -6.47 -22.25 0.93
N ILE A 452 -5.61 -21.27 1.14
CA ILE A 452 -4.19 -21.44 1.47
C ILE A 452 -3.94 -20.79 2.83
N LEU A 453 -3.78 -21.59 3.89
CA LEU A 453 -3.36 -21.11 5.20
C LEU A 453 -1.86 -20.90 5.21
N THR A 454 -1.42 -19.67 5.51
CA THR A 454 0.01 -19.31 5.60
C THR A 454 0.52 -19.30 7.04
N SER A 455 -0.33 -18.95 8.01
CA SER A 455 0.02 -19.00 9.43
C SER A 455 0.38 -20.41 9.87
N LYS A 456 1.33 -20.47 10.77
CA LYS A 456 1.70 -21.70 11.48
C LYS A 456 0.73 -21.95 12.64
N GLU A 457 0.90 -23.11 13.31
CA GLU A 457 0.20 -23.40 14.57
C GLU A 457 0.46 -22.29 15.60
N PRO A 458 -0.58 -21.84 16.32
CA PRO A 458 -0.44 -20.81 17.34
C PRO A 458 0.54 -21.20 18.45
N ASN A 459 1.32 -20.22 18.89
CA ASN A 459 2.35 -20.41 19.93
C ASN A 459 1.80 -20.45 21.38
N GLY A 460 0.49 -20.33 21.56
CA GLY A 460 -0.17 -20.34 22.87
C GLY A 460 -0.10 -19.02 23.66
N GLN A 461 0.45 -17.95 23.08
CA GLN A 461 0.66 -16.65 23.77
C GLN A 461 -0.50 -15.65 23.51
N LEU A 462 -1.71 -16.12 23.27
CA LEU A 462 -2.86 -15.25 23.03
C LEU A 462 -3.11 -14.29 24.20
N LEU A 463 -3.00 -14.78 25.43
CA LEU A 463 -3.20 -13.95 26.62
C LEU A 463 -2.16 -12.82 26.71
N ASP A 464 -0.89 -13.12 26.42
CA ASP A 464 0.19 -12.13 26.45
C ASP A 464 -0.03 -11.02 25.39
N PHE A 465 -0.51 -11.39 24.19
CA PHE A 465 -0.90 -10.44 23.15
C PHE A 465 -2.04 -9.54 23.66
N MET A 466 -3.12 -10.13 24.16
CA MET A 466 -4.29 -9.37 24.63
C MET A 466 -3.96 -8.45 25.82
N MET A 467 -3.04 -8.84 26.71
CA MET A 467 -2.53 -7.99 27.79
C MET A 467 -1.62 -6.87 27.28
N GLY A 468 -1.13 -6.96 26.07
CA GLY A 468 -0.27 -5.96 25.43
C GLY A 468 -1.03 -4.70 24.99
N GLU A 469 -2.36 -4.74 24.91
CA GLU A 469 -3.17 -3.62 24.41
C GLU A 469 -4.41 -3.34 25.28
N THR A 470 -4.76 -2.06 25.42
CA THR A 470 -5.90 -1.63 26.24
C THR A 470 -7.24 -2.07 25.66
N LEU A 471 -7.36 -2.12 24.33
CA LEU A 471 -8.59 -2.52 23.62
C LEU A 471 -9.03 -3.93 24.05
N SER A 472 -8.09 -4.83 24.29
CA SER A 472 -8.32 -6.25 24.60
C SER A 472 -8.40 -6.58 26.10
N LEU A 473 -8.04 -5.64 27.01
CA LEU A 473 -7.86 -5.93 28.45
C LEU A 473 -9.08 -6.47 29.17
N ILE A 474 -10.31 -6.14 28.74
CA ILE A 474 -11.52 -6.58 29.47
C ILE A 474 -11.72 -8.09 29.38
N HIS A 475 -11.26 -8.74 28.34
CA HIS A 475 -11.31 -10.20 28.22
C HIS A 475 -10.53 -10.92 29.34
N ILE A 476 -9.62 -10.21 29.99
CA ILE A 476 -8.69 -10.75 30.98
C ILE A 476 -9.15 -10.44 32.39
N SER A 477 -9.76 -9.26 32.60
CA SER A 477 -10.15 -8.79 33.94
C SER A 477 -11.46 -9.35 34.47
N GLU A 478 -12.33 -9.93 33.62
CA GLU A 478 -13.62 -10.53 34.04
C GLU A 478 -13.83 -11.96 33.49
N PRO A 479 -12.99 -12.95 33.84
CA PRO A 479 -13.18 -14.31 33.33
C PRO A 479 -14.39 -15.04 33.94
N THR A 480 -15.09 -14.50 34.93
CA THR A 480 -16.05 -15.29 35.73
C THR A 480 -17.21 -14.56 36.37
N ARG A 481 -17.69 -13.45 35.88
CA ARG A 481 -19.02 -13.02 36.36
C ARG A 481 -20.08 -13.76 35.54
N PRO A 482 -20.84 -14.69 36.18
CA PRO A 482 -22.04 -15.21 35.56
C PRO A 482 -22.96 -14.03 35.29
N ILE A 483 -23.44 -13.92 34.04
CA ILE A 483 -24.50 -12.98 33.70
C ILE A 483 -25.69 -13.39 34.58
N SER A 484 -25.93 -12.67 35.66
CA SER A 484 -27.17 -12.78 36.39
C SER A 484 -28.26 -12.28 35.45
N ILE A 485 -28.99 -13.20 34.85
CA ILE A 485 -30.24 -12.93 34.15
C ILE A 485 -31.24 -12.54 35.25
N SER A 486 -31.52 -11.25 35.37
CA SER A 486 -32.67 -10.74 36.08
C SER A 486 -33.61 -10.10 35.09
#